data_e4e0193d4a8fd164b5d56767bf6cbb28
#
_entry.id   e4e0193d4a8fd164b5d56767bf6cbb28
#
_cell.length_a   1.000
_cell.length_b   1.000
_cell.length_c   1.000
_cell.angle_alpha   90.00
_cell.angle_beta   90.00
_cell.angle_gamma   90.00
#
_symmetry.space_group_name_H-M   'P 1'
#
loop_
_entity.id
_entity.type
_entity.pdbx_description
1 polymer ?
#
loop_
_entity_poly.entity_id
_entity_poly.type
_entity_poly.pdbx_seq_one_letter_code
_entity_poly.pdbx_strand_id
1 'polypeptide(L)'
;MKSTAGRGVCGASQWSAARETARRASKLDEEGLEVVVCRHGMLLRALNMYRGEIFAYPLYLQKELQAATNGQFYCTDIACKYWPYIEKLAVSMLDLRPLLQMRPFLSVMHAKAHSTKCEIIWSGKNQEGAGTTAGEEVEMVNSYLSRCALTTKYMTKSARNDMLTVHAIGWNRQKKKCLHLALSSRYIKTFKKAEAESQRLEDLSSELGCPENIVHQWVHDVRQWATDGTRCDDDQSNLQKSIEQMFLGVHQKKASLYNQTDSNKIRHLRRRRLWEEKRKLFDTIKLYNEQVPDEERIVEEKVVSGLSVAGGDREAESVIWPWEVHSSESSNILTKKKIFDAYMSKVRHEEEKIIVMREMRQHCTYLKRMADNIRTVISEISSGRNSGCLNEEGHRGLLCLLQKRLADVEEKFQVVCSSYRQALGPNASSLLEDGPEEMLEDHEEVDYESSDDSDFEGV
;
A
#
# COMPACT_ATOMS: atom_id res chain seq x y z
N MET A 1 -15.57 -12.92 -21.81
CA MET A 1 -15.53 -11.97 -20.67
C MET A 1 -15.68 -10.57 -21.22
N LYS A 2 -16.76 -9.89 -20.94
CA LYS A 2 -16.87 -8.46 -21.25
C LYS A 2 -15.90 -7.75 -20.32
N SER A 3 -14.91 -7.05 -20.91
CA SER A 3 -13.95 -6.22 -20.21
C SER A 3 -14.72 -5.19 -19.38
N THR A 4 -14.76 -5.39 -18.07
CA THR A 4 -15.21 -4.36 -17.15
C THR A 4 -13.99 -3.52 -16.79
N ALA A 5 -13.59 -2.64 -17.71
CA ALA A 5 -12.78 -1.50 -17.34
C ALA A 5 -13.51 -0.78 -16.20
N GLY A 6 -12.80 -0.47 -15.13
CA GLY A 6 -13.39 0.14 -13.94
C GLY A 6 -14.07 1.48 -14.19
N ARG A 7 -15.19 1.47 -14.90
CA ARG A 7 -16.06 2.62 -15.06
C ARG A 7 -16.87 2.80 -13.80
N GLY A 8 -16.45 3.68 -12.98
CA GLY A 8 -17.20 4.08 -11.82
C GLY A 8 -16.50 5.27 -11.19
N VAL A 9 -17.29 6.26 -10.83
CA VAL A 9 -16.81 7.43 -10.09
C VAL A 9 -16.64 6.98 -8.65
N CYS A 10 -15.43 7.08 -8.10
CA CYS A 10 -15.19 7.01 -6.67
C CYS A 10 -15.01 8.45 -6.19
N GLY A 11 -16.05 9.01 -5.57
CA GLY A 11 -16.10 10.43 -5.24
C GLY A 11 -16.17 11.29 -6.50
N ALA A 12 -15.73 12.55 -6.41
CA ALA A 12 -15.72 13.49 -7.55
C ALA A 12 -14.53 13.29 -8.50
N SER A 13 -13.61 12.36 -8.21
CA SER A 13 -12.43 12.11 -9.03
C SER A 13 -12.73 11.11 -10.14
N GLN A 14 -12.64 11.57 -11.38
CA GLN A 14 -12.61 10.69 -12.55
C GLN A 14 -11.20 10.14 -12.71
N TRP A 15 -10.95 8.94 -12.22
CA TRP A 15 -9.78 8.18 -12.60
C TRP A 15 -10.08 7.45 -13.91
N SER A 16 -9.43 7.84 -14.96
CA SER A 16 -9.32 7.05 -16.19
C SER A 16 -7.85 6.67 -16.35
N ALA A 17 -7.42 5.66 -15.63
CA ALA A 17 -6.24 4.92 -16.01
C ALA A 17 -6.53 4.28 -17.36
N ALA A 18 -5.57 4.27 -18.25
CA ALA A 18 -5.57 3.83 -19.63
C ALA A 18 -6.96 3.49 -20.23
N ARG A 19 -7.43 4.32 -21.13
CA ARG A 19 -8.71 4.11 -21.80
C ARG A 19 -8.66 2.79 -22.59
N GLU A 20 -9.61 1.89 -22.34
CA GLU A 20 -9.85 0.69 -23.14
C GLU A 20 -9.97 0.99 -24.66
N THR A 21 -10.23 2.25 -25.00
CA THR A 21 -10.40 2.81 -26.34
C THR A 21 -9.27 3.76 -26.73
N ALA A 22 -8.16 3.84 -26.00
CA ALA A 22 -6.98 4.53 -26.50
C ALA A 22 -6.65 3.86 -27.83
N ARG A 23 -6.67 4.64 -28.93
CA ARG A 23 -6.34 4.14 -30.27
C ARG A 23 -5.08 3.32 -30.10
N ARG A 24 -5.17 2.01 -30.38
CA ARG A 24 -4.01 1.15 -30.46
C ARG A 24 -2.98 1.92 -31.26
N ALA A 25 -1.84 2.21 -30.66
CA ALA A 25 -0.69 2.57 -31.45
C ALA A 25 -0.47 1.35 -32.33
N SER A 26 -0.95 1.41 -33.56
CA SER A 26 -1.17 0.28 -34.47
C SER A 26 0.09 -0.53 -34.85
N LYS A 27 1.19 -0.30 -34.11
CA LYS A 27 2.52 -0.87 -34.35
C LYS A 27 3.15 -1.52 -33.10
N LEU A 28 2.46 -1.53 -31.95
CA LEU A 28 2.99 -2.12 -30.72
C LEU A 28 2.11 -3.29 -30.29
N ASP A 29 2.73 -4.45 -30.07
CA ASP A 29 2.04 -5.65 -29.58
C ASP A 29 1.70 -5.54 -28.09
N GLU A 30 2.52 -4.81 -27.32
CA GLU A 30 2.44 -4.65 -25.88
C GLU A 30 2.34 -3.17 -25.51
N GLU A 31 1.33 -2.81 -24.72
CA GLU A 31 1.05 -1.42 -24.37
C GLU A 31 1.76 -0.97 -23.08
N GLY A 32 2.20 -1.92 -22.24
CA GLY A 32 2.83 -1.61 -20.97
C GLY A 32 3.32 -2.84 -20.22
N LEU A 33 3.70 -2.58 -18.97
CA LEU A 33 4.13 -3.60 -18.02
C LEU A 33 3.39 -3.37 -16.71
N GLU A 34 2.67 -4.38 -16.24
CA GLU A 34 2.16 -4.41 -14.86
C GLU A 34 3.20 -5.06 -13.95
N VAL A 35 3.46 -4.46 -12.79
CA VAL A 35 4.49 -4.96 -11.88
C VAL A 35 3.95 -5.07 -10.46
N VAL A 36 4.44 -6.08 -9.73
CA VAL A 36 4.15 -6.25 -8.31
C VAL A 36 5.44 -6.19 -7.52
N VAL A 37 5.39 -5.44 -6.42
CA VAL A 37 6.51 -5.26 -5.50
C VAL A 37 6.08 -5.56 -4.07
N CYS A 38 7.05 -5.97 -3.24
CA CYS A 38 6.80 -6.05 -1.80
C CYS A 38 6.91 -4.68 -1.14
N ARG A 39 6.52 -4.58 0.13
CA ARG A 39 6.64 -3.34 0.93
C ARG A 39 8.05 -2.75 1.04
N HIS A 40 9.09 -3.48 0.65
CA HIS A 40 10.48 -2.99 0.58
C HIS A 40 10.84 -2.47 -0.82
N GLY A 41 9.91 -2.51 -1.76
CA GLY A 41 10.13 -2.12 -3.15
C GLY A 41 10.97 -3.11 -3.94
N MET A 42 11.01 -4.38 -3.54
CA MET A 42 11.59 -5.45 -4.37
C MET A 42 10.56 -5.91 -5.39
N LEU A 43 10.94 -5.99 -6.65
CA LEU A 43 10.09 -6.48 -7.72
C LEU A 43 9.92 -7.99 -7.58
N LEU A 44 8.68 -8.46 -7.44
CA LEU A 44 8.33 -9.86 -7.26
C LEU A 44 7.89 -10.50 -8.57
N ARG A 45 7.03 -9.83 -9.34
CA ARG A 45 6.49 -10.31 -10.61
C ARG A 45 6.28 -9.15 -11.56
N ALA A 46 6.30 -9.44 -12.85
CA ALA A 46 5.97 -8.50 -13.92
C ALA A 46 5.16 -9.22 -14.99
N LEU A 47 4.23 -8.51 -15.62
CA LEU A 47 3.35 -9.03 -16.67
C LEU A 47 3.21 -8.02 -17.80
N ASN A 48 3.39 -8.47 -19.04
CA ASN A 48 3.18 -7.63 -20.22
C ASN A 48 1.68 -7.36 -20.43
N MET A 49 1.32 -6.10 -20.63
CA MET A 49 -0.04 -5.70 -20.95
C MET A 49 -0.23 -5.60 -22.47
N TYR A 50 -1.19 -6.37 -22.99
CA TYR A 50 -1.54 -6.38 -24.42
C TYR A 50 -2.74 -5.48 -24.76
N ARG A 51 -3.38 -4.94 -23.73
CA ARG A 51 -4.48 -3.98 -23.79
C ARG A 51 -4.31 -3.00 -22.64
N GLY A 52 -5.08 -1.92 -22.64
CA GLY A 52 -5.11 -0.99 -21.50
C GLY A 52 -5.37 -1.71 -20.17
N GLU A 53 -5.21 -1.00 -19.08
CA GLU A 53 -5.37 -1.53 -17.71
C GLU A 53 -6.75 -2.15 -17.51
N ILE A 54 -6.79 -3.47 -17.38
CA ILE A 54 -7.99 -4.28 -17.10
C ILE A 54 -7.76 -5.12 -15.85
N PHE A 55 -8.80 -5.44 -15.12
CA PHE A 55 -8.70 -6.23 -13.87
C PHE A 55 -8.14 -7.65 -14.03
N ALA A 56 -8.03 -8.15 -15.26
CA ALA A 56 -7.44 -9.46 -15.51
C ALA A 56 -5.94 -9.52 -15.15
N TYR A 57 -5.19 -8.42 -15.33
CA TYR A 57 -3.76 -8.39 -15.01
C TYR A 57 -3.51 -8.44 -13.49
N PRO A 58 -4.06 -7.53 -12.67
CA PRO A 58 -3.88 -7.63 -11.22
C PRO A 58 -4.46 -8.93 -10.65
N LEU A 59 -5.55 -9.48 -11.24
CA LEU A 59 -6.10 -10.77 -10.82
C LEU A 59 -5.12 -11.92 -11.04
N TYR A 60 -4.48 -11.98 -12.21
CA TYR A 60 -3.47 -12.97 -12.51
C TYR A 60 -2.27 -12.86 -11.57
N LEU A 61 -1.75 -11.64 -11.39
CA LEU A 61 -0.62 -11.38 -10.50
C LEU A 61 -0.93 -11.70 -9.04
N GLN A 62 -2.15 -11.40 -8.57
CA GLN A 62 -2.57 -11.77 -7.21
C GLN A 62 -2.63 -13.29 -7.03
N LYS A 63 -3.11 -14.03 -8.06
CA LYS A 63 -3.14 -15.51 -8.03
C LYS A 63 -1.73 -16.10 -7.93
N GLU A 64 -0.79 -15.60 -8.72
CA GLU A 64 0.62 -16.00 -8.67
C GLU A 64 1.26 -15.72 -7.30
N LEU A 65 0.97 -14.56 -6.73
CA LEU A 65 1.49 -14.19 -5.41
C LEU A 65 0.89 -15.03 -4.29
N GLN A 66 -0.41 -15.28 -4.34
CA GLN A 66 -1.10 -16.07 -3.31
C GLN A 66 -0.57 -17.50 -3.29
N ALA A 67 -0.24 -18.07 -4.45
CA ALA A 67 0.36 -19.40 -4.55
C ALA A 67 1.83 -19.45 -4.07
N ALA A 68 2.56 -18.32 -4.20
CA ALA A 68 4.00 -18.29 -3.93
C ALA A 68 4.37 -17.61 -2.58
N THR A 69 3.42 -16.98 -1.90
CA THR A 69 3.70 -16.17 -0.70
C THR A 69 2.55 -16.18 0.28
N ASN A 70 2.84 -15.91 1.55
CA ASN A 70 1.83 -15.70 2.59
C ASN A 70 1.48 -14.19 2.71
N GLY A 71 1.29 -13.51 1.56
CA GLY A 71 0.97 -12.08 1.52
C GLY A 71 -0.36 -11.76 2.21
N GLN A 72 -0.34 -10.89 3.21
CA GLN A 72 -1.56 -10.52 3.96
C GLN A 72 -2.38 -9.46 3.26
N PHE A 73 -1.75 -8.61 2.44
CA PHE A 73 -2.38 -7.52 1.74
C PHE A 73 -2.07 -7.55 0.25
N TYR A 74 -3.05 -7.12 -0.54
CA TYR A 74 -2.86 -6.84 -1.95
C TYR A 74 -3.21 -5.38 -2.25
N CYS A 75 -2.19 -4.58 -2.62
CA CYS A 75 -2.33 -3.16 -2.87
C CYS A 75 -2.63 -2.87 -4.34
N THR A 76 -3.67 -2.09 -4.59
CA THR A 76 -3.96 -1.53 -5.92
C THR A 76 -4.50 -0.10 -5.78
N ASP A 77 -4.29 0.74 -6.80
CA ASP A 77 -4.75 2.14 -6.82
C ASP A 77 -6.29 2.27 -6.87
N ILE A 78 -6.96 1.18 -7.14
CA ILE A 78 -8.42 1.11 -7.28
C ILE A 78 -9.02 -0.05 -6.47
N ALA A 79 -8.43 -0.36 -5.30
CA ALA A 79 -8.86 -1.45 -4.43
C ALA A 79 -10.38 -1.44 -4.17
N CYS A 80 -10.97 -0.26 -4.00
CA CYS A 80 -12.42 -0.09 -3.78
C CYS A 80 -13.32 -0.58 -4.95
N LYS A 81 -12.76 -0.80 -6.13
CA LYS A 81 -13.46 -1.34 -7.30
C LYS A 81 -13.01 -2.75 -7.65
N TYR A 82 -11.72 -2.99 -7.47
CA TYR A 82 -11.11 -4.28 -7.76
C TYR A 82 -11.61 -5.35 -6.78
N TRP A 83 -11.72 -5.04 -5.49
CA TRP A 83 -12.13 -6.01 -4.49
C TRP A 83 -13.56 -6.53 -4.69
N PRO A 84 -14.60 -5.68 -4.85
CA PRO A 84 -15.93 -6.15 -5.18
C PRO A 84 -16.03 -6.93 -6.49
N TYR A 85 -15.12 -6.68 -7.43
CA TYR A 85 -15.04 -7.48 -8.67
C TYR A 85 -14.56 -8.91 -8.38
N ILE A 86 -13.50 -9.09 -7.55
CA ILE A 86 -13.02 -10.43 -7.17
C ILE A 86 -14.08 -11.17 -6.36
N GLU A 87 -14.73 -10.52 -5.41
CA GLU A 87 -15.80 -11.11 -4.62
C GLU A 87 -16.91 -11.71 -5.51
N LYS A 88 -17.34 -10.96 -6.54
CA LYS A 88 -18.30 -11.47 -7.52
C LYS A 88 -17.78 -12.66 -8.32
N LEU A 89 -16.52 -12.63 -8.72
CA LEU A 89 -15.94 -13.75 -9.48
C LEU A 89 -15.78 -14.99 -8.61
N ALA A 90 -15.38 -14.85 -7.34
CA ALA A 90 -15.19 -15.96 -6.42
C ALA A 90 -16.49 -16.69 -6.06
N VAL A 91 -17.64 -16.10 -6.31
CA VAL A 91 -18.96 -16.78 -6.21
C VAL A 91 -19.11 -17.85 -7.32
N SER A 92 -18.71 -17.53 -8.55
CA SER A 92 -18.84 -18.39 -9.71
C SER A 92 -17.59 -19.22 -10.02
N MET A 93 -16.42 -18.74 -9.62
CA MET A 93 -15.10 -19.36 -9.85
C MET A 93 -14.46 -19.70 -8.51
N LEU A 94 -14.66 -20.96 -8.05
CA LEU A 94 -14.22 -21.40 -6.71
C LEU A 94 -12.71 -21.37 -6.52
N ASP A 95 -11.93 -21.54 -7.58
CA ASP A 95 -10.47 -21.45 -7.60
C ASP A 95 -9.91 -20.04 -7.29
N LEU A 96 -10.78 -19.01 -7.32
CA LEU A 96 -10.43 -17.65 -6.93
C LEU A 96 -10.72 -17.32 -5.46
N ARG A 97 -11.42 -18.19 -4.73
CA ARG A 97 -11.71 -17.95 -3.30
C ARG A 97 -10.48 -17.74 -2.43
N PRO A 98 -9.36 -18.47 -2.63
CA PRO A 98 -8.15 -18.23 -1.84
C PRO A 98 -7.61 -16.79 -1.95
N LEU A 99 -7.91 -16.08 -3.04
CA LEU A 99 -7.49 -14.68 -3.21
C LEU A 99 -8.13 -13.74 -2.18
N LEU A 100 -9.29 -14.09 -1.65
CA LEU A 100 -10.00 -13.33 -0.61
C LEU A 100 -9.39 -13.48 0.79
N GLN A 101 -8.40 -14.36 0.97
CA GLN A 101 -7.61 -14.44 2.20
C GLN A 101 -6.67 -13.24 2.35
N MET A 102 -6.22 -12.68 1.23
CA MET A 102 -5.54 -11.39 1.25
C MET A 102 -6.55 -10.29 1.55
N ARG A 103 -6.10 -9.21 2.19
CA ARG A 103 -6.92 -8.03 2.45
C ARG A 103 -6.66 -6.95 1.41
N PRO A 104 -7.70 -6.22 0.96
CA PRO A 104 -7.54 -5.11 0.04
C PRO A 104 -6.78 -3.95 0.68
N PHE A 105 -5.95 -3.30 -0.12
CA PHE A 105 -5.15 -2.17 0.30
C PHE A 105 -5.16 -1.11 -0.79
N LEU A 106 -5.56 0.11 -0.44
CA LEU A 106 -5.47 1.27 -1.32
C LEU A 106 -4.27 2.11 -0.89
N SER A 107 -3.38 2.42 -1.84
CA SER A 107 -2.18 3.21 -1.52
C SER A 107 -2.56 4.56 -0.89
N VAL A 108 -1.74 5.02 0.05
CA VAL A 108 -2.06 6.19 0.89
C VAL A 108 -2.19 7.47 0.06
N MET A 109 -1.35 7.63 -0.96
CA MET A 109 -1.40 8.80 -1.85
C MET A 109 -2.65 8.77 -2.75
N HIS A 110 -2.95 7.62 -3.35
CA HIS A 110 -4.12 7.46 -4.21
C HIS A 110 -5.42 7.58 -3.41
N ALA A 111 -5.47 7.08 -2.17
CA ALA A 111 -6.62 7.20 -1.29
C ALA A 111 -7.11 8.64 -1.12
N LYS A 112 -6.19 9.61 -1.07
CA LYS A 112 -6.52 11.05 -0.99
C LYS A 112 -7.26 11.59 -2.23
N ALA A 113 -7.15 10.90 -3.35
CA ALA A 113 -7.85 11.26 -4.57
C ALA A 113 -9.22 10.58 -4.69
N HIS A 114 -9.50 9.60 -3.85
CA HIS A 114 -10.80 8.94 -3.72
C HIS A 114 -11.73 9.73 -2.78
N SER A 115 -12.93 9.18 -2.53
CA SER A 115 -13.83 9.74 -1.52
C SER A 115 -13.28 9.51 -0.12
N THR A 116 -13.69 10.35 0.84
CA THR A 116 -13.33 10.20 2.26
C THR A 116 -13.72 8.82 2.81
N LYS A 117 -14.88 8.28 2.42
CA LYS A 117 -15.30 6.91 2.78
C LYS A 117 -14.32 5.86 2.25
N CYS A 118 -13.89 5.97 0.98
CA CYS A 118 -12.88 5.06 0.44
C CYS A 118 -11.54 5.16 1.19
N GLU A 119 -11.12 6.36 1.58
CA GLU A 119 -9.91 6.54 2.37
C GLU A 119 -10.02 5.84 3.74
N ILE A 120 -11.15 5.99 4.43
CA ILE A 120 -11.36 5.36 5.75
C ILE A 120 -11.39 3.83 5.62
N ILE A 121 -12.09 3.29 4.63
CA ILE A 121 -12.29 1.83 4.49
C ILE A 121 -11.06 1.13 3.92
N TRP A 122 -10.43 1.70 2.87
CA TRP A 122 -9.49 0.98 2.03
C TRP A 122 -8.03 1.42 2.18
N SER A 123 -7.78 2.64 2.70
CA SER A 123 -6.40 3.14 2.79
C SER A 123 -5.57 2.33 3.77
N GLY A 124 -4.32 2.00 3.36
CA GLY A 124 -3.37 1.27 4.18
C GLY A 124 -3.13 1.86 5.57
N LYS A 125 -3.17 3.19 5.70
CA LYS A 125 -3.03 3.87 7.00
C LYS A 125 -4.11 3.49 8.02
N ASN A 126 -5.26 2.94 7.55
CA ASN A 126 -6.40 2.56 8.38
C ASN A 126 -6.57 1.04 8.48
N GLN A 127 -5.69 0.25 7.83
CA GLN A 127 -5.73 -1.21 7.85
C GLN A 127 -4.88 -1.76 9.00
N GLU A 128 -5.51 -2.58 9.85
CA GLU A 128 -4.83 -3.27 10.94
C GLU A 128 -3.77 -4.25 10.41
N GLY A 129 -2.58 -4.25 11.00
CA GLY A 129 -1.47 -5.08 10.59
C GLY A 129 -0.68 -4.57 9.39
N ALA A 130 -1.07 -3.43 8.79
CA ALA A 130 -0.36 -2.81 7.68
C ALA A 130 0.85 -1.98 8.12
N GLY A 131 0.93 -1.64 9.40
CA GLY A 131 1.92 -0.71 9.91
C GLY A 131 1.85 0.63 9.17
N THR A 132 3.01 1.19 8.83
CA THR A 132 3.12 2.44 8.06
C THR A 132 3.40 2.20 6.58
N THR A 133 3.02 1.05 6.03
CA THR A 133 3.17 0.76 4.59
C THR A 133 2.34 1.74 3.77
N ALA A 134 2.97 2.40 2.79
CA ALA A 134 2.29 3.39 1.96
C ALA A 134 1.60 2.78 0.73
N GLY A 135 2.14 1.68 0.18
CA GLY A 135 1.66 1.06 -1.05
C GLY A 135 2.10 1.80 -2.32
N GLU A 136 3.13 2.65 -2.20
CA GLU A 136 3.67 3.50 -3.29
C GLU A 136 5.05 3.03 -3.74
N GLU A 137 5.51 1.92 -3.21
CA GLU A 137 6.81 1.34 -3.51
C GLU A 137 6.95 0.95 -5.00
N VAL A 138 5.82 0.65 -5.64
CA VAL A 138 5.72 0.34 -7.07
C VAL A 138 6.11 1.54 -7.94
N GLU A 139 5.82 2.76 -7.51
CA GLU A 139 6.12 3.98 -8.27
C GLU A 139 7.63 4.18 -8.45
N MET A 140 8.43 3.77 -7.46
CA MET A 140 9.89 3.81 -7.59
C MET A 140 10.40 2.81 -8.63
N VAL A 141 9.80 1.62 -8.69
CA VAL A 141 10.13 0.60 -9.70
C VAL A 141 9.70 1.06 -11.08
N ASN A 142 8.49 1.60 -11.22
CA ASN A 142 7.98 2.17 -12.46
C ASN A 142 8.89 3.30 -12.97
N SER A 143 9.31 4.20 -12.09
CA SER A 143 10.26 5.27 -12.42
C SER A 143 11.61 4.72 -12.88
N TYR A 144 12.11 3.66 -12.26
CA TYR A 144 13.37 3.02 -12.67
C TYR A 144 13.23 2.32 -14.02
N LEU A 145 12.20 1.49 -14.21
CA LEU A 145 11.99 0.73 -15.45
C LEU A 145 11.59 1.63 -16.64
N SER A 146 10.93 2.76 -16.38
CA SER A 146 10.56 3.71 -17.44
C SER A 146 11.76 4.23 -18.26
N ARG A 147 12.96 4.22 -17.66
CA ARG A 147 14.22 4.58 -18.35
C ARG A 147 14.56 3.62 -19.49
N CYS A 148 14.08 2.38 -19.41
CA CYS A 148 14.26 1.38 -20.47
C CYS A 148 13.21 1.48 -21.57
N ALA A 149 12.13 2.26 -21.38
CA ALA A 149 10.97 2.27 -22.26
C ALA A 149 11.32 2.65 -23.71
N LEU A 150 12.18 3.64 -23.93
CA LEU A 150 12.60 4.06 -25.27
C LEU A 150 13.41 2.98 -25.99
N THR A 151 14.27 2.26 -25.27
CA THR A 151 15.11 1.20 -25.82
C THR A 151 14.28 -0.06 -26.11
N THR A 152 13.43 -0.45 -25.15
CA THR A 152 12.64 -1.70 -25.24
C THR A 152 11.47 -1.61 -26.22
N LYS A 153 11.03 -0.40 -26.57
CA LYS A 153 9.87 -0.16 -27.45
C LYS A 153 9.98 -0.83 -28.82
N TYR A 154 11.18 -0.90 -29.39
CA TYR A 154 11.44 -1.42 -30.73
C TYR A 154 12.18 -2.76 -30.76
N MET A 155 12.34 -3.39 -29.58
CA MET A 155 12.94 -4.70 -29.45
C MET A 155 11.95 -5.81 -29.83
N THR A 156 12.47 -6.97 -30.23
CA THR A 156 11.68 -8.21 -30.29
C THR A 156 11.16 -8.56 -28.89
N LYS A 157 10.10 -9.34 -28.79
CA LYS A 157 9.49 -9.72 -27.48
C LYS A 157 10.52 -10.39 -26.56
N SER A 158 11.32 -11.31 -27.12
CA SER A 158 12.36 -12.01 -26.34
C SER A 158 13.41 -11.02 -25.81
N ALA A 159 14.03 -10.24 -26.68
CA ALA A 159 15.05 -9.27 -26.27
C ALA A 159 14.52 -8.22 -25.27
N ARG A 160 13.24 -7.81 -25.42
CA ARG A 160 12.57 -6.92 -24.47
C ARG A 160 12.43 -7.57 -23.10
N ASN A 161 11.97 -8.82 -23.05
CA ASN A 161 11.82 -9.55 -21.79
C ASN A 161 13.16 -9.76 -21.10
N ASP A 162 14.20 -10.15 -21.83
CA ASP A 162 15.55 -10.32 -21.29
C ASP A 162 16.08 -9.03 -20.71
N MET A 163 15.96 -7.93 -21.44
CA MET A 163 16.40 -6.61 -20.96
C MET A 163 15.67 -6.18 -19.69
N LEU A 164 14.34 -6.29 -19.67
CA LEU A 164 13.54 -5.97 -18.48
C LEU A 164 13.91 -6.86 -17.30
N THR A 165 14.15 -8.14 -17.53
CA THR A 165 14.58 -9.11 -16.52
C THR A 165 15.93 -8.73 -15.92
N VAL A 166 16.91 -8.40 -16.74
CA VAL A 166 18.25 -7.95 -16.28
C VAL A 166 18.13 -6.68 -15.41
N HIS A 167 17.33 -5.72 -15.86
CA HIS A 167 17.07 -4.51 -15.06
C HIS A 167 16.37 -4.81 -13.74
N ALA A 168 15.37 -5.70 -13.72
CA ALA A 168 14.69 -6.14 -12.51
C ALA A 168 15.64 -6.83 -11.52
N ILE A 169 16.51 -7.72 -12.00
CA ILE A 169 17.55 -8.35 -11.18
C ILE A 169 18.50 -7.29 -10.60
N GLY A 170 18.96 -6.33 -11.42
CA GLY A 170 19.82 -5.22 -10.97
C GLY A 170 19.17 -4.38 -9.89
N TRP A 171 17.90 -4.03 -10.05
CA TRP A 171 17.09 -3.35 -9.04
C TRP A 171 17.01 -4.13 -7.73
N ASN A 172 16.64 -5.41 -7.80
CA ASN A 172 16.51 -6.25 -6.60
C ASN A 172 17.84 -6.45 -5.89
N ARG A 173 18.95 -6.59 -6.62
CA ARG A 173 20.31 -6.66 -6.03
C ARG A 173 20.62 -5.40 -5.22
N GLN A 174 20.32 -4.22 -5.76
CA GLN A 174 20.53 -2.96 -5.06
C GLN A 174 19.65 -2.86 -3.80
N LYS A 175 18.38 -3.25 -3.88
CA LYS A 175 17.48 -3.28 -2.72
C LYS A 175 17.97 -4.24 -1.64
N LYS A 176 18.37 -5.46 -2.01
CA LYS A 176 18.95 -6.45 -1.07
C LYS A 176 20.25 -5.96 -0.41
N LYS A 177 21.10 -5.26 -1.16
CA LYS A 177 22.35 -4.71 -0.62
C LYS A 177 22.09 -3.69 0.49
N CYS A 178 21.09 -2.82 0.32
CA CYS A 178 20.79 -1.71 1.21
C CYS A 178 19.65 -2.02 2.21
N LEU A 179 19.13 -3.25 2.26
CA LEU A 179 17.98 -3.61 3.08
C LEU A 179 18.17 -3.29 4.57
N HIS A 180 19.34 -3.63 5.13
CA HIS A 180 19.65 -3.37 6.54
C HIS A 180 19.61 -1.88 6.88
N LEU A 181 20.13 -1.02 6.00
CA LEU A 181 20.08 0.43 6.19
C LEU A 181 18.65 0.97 6.11
N ALA A 182 17.86 0.42 5.17
CA ALA A 182 16.46 0.80 5.02
C ALA A 182 15.64 0.43 6.26
N LEU A 183 15.79 -0.79 6.78
CA LEU A 183 15.09 -1.25 7.97
C LEU A 183 15.54 -0.47 9.23
N SER A 184 16.85 -0.25 9.41
CA SER A 184 17.38 0.56 10.52
C SER A 184 16.81 1.98 10.50
N SER A 185 16.86 2.66 9.35
CA SER A 185 16.32 4.01 9.20
C SER A 185 14.80 4.05 9.43
N ARG A 186 14.09 3.03 8.94
CA ARG A 186 12.64 2.90 9.11
C ARG A 186 12.28 2.73 10.59
N TYR A 187 12.97 1.86 11.31
CA TYR A 187 12.75 1.66 12.75
C TYR A 187 12.95 2.95 13.55
N ILE A 188 14.09 3.63 13.36
CA ILE A 188 14.41 4.88 14.09
C ILE A 188 13.34 5.96 13.82
N LYS A 189 12.93 6.11 12.55
CA LYS A 189 11.89 7.08 12.18
C LYS A 189 10.53 6.72 12.78
N THR A 190 10.19 5.44 12.76
CA THR A 190 8.93 4.94 13.31
C THR A 190 8.86 5.12 14.81
N PHE A 191 9.95 4.81 15.52
CA PHE A 191 10.04 4.97 16.97
C PHE A 191 9.75 6.42 17.38
N LYS A 192 10.45 7.38 16.79
CA LYS A 192 10.25 8.82 17.04
C LYS A 192 8.83 9.29 16.70
N LYS A 193 8.26 8.77 15.61
CA LYS A 193 6.91 9.14 15.21
C LYS A 193 5.85 8.52 16.11
N ALA A 194 6.03 7.30 16.60
CA ALA A 194 5.11 6.66 17.51
C ALA A 194 4.93 7.47 18.80
N GLU A 195 6.05 7.97 19.36
CA GLU A 195 6.02 8.85 20.54
C GLU A 195 5.29 10.16 20.23
N ALA A 196 5.60 10.82 19.12
CA ALA A 196 4.97 12.07 18.73
C ALA A 196 3.45 11.92 18.47
N GLU A 197 3.03 10.81 17.82
CA GLU A 197 1.61 10.57 17.56
C GLU A 197 0.84 10.14 18.82
N SER A 198 1.50 9.49 19.77
CA SER A 198 0.91 9.22 21.10
C SER A 198 0.63 10.53 21.84
N GLN A 199 1.63 11.41 21.92
CA GLN A 199 1.46 12.73 22.56
C GLN A 199 0.37 13.56 21.86
N ARG A 200 0.37 13.56 20.52
CA ARG A 200 -0.66 14.25 19.75
C ARG A 200 -2.07 13.75 20.03
N LEU A 201 -2.26 12.44 20.19
CA LEU A 201 -3.58 11.88 20.56
C LEU A 201 -3.99 12.31 21.96
N GLU A 202 -3.06 12.31 22.93
CA GLU A 202 -3.30 12.76 24.30
C GLU A 202 -3.68 14.24 24.34
N ASP A 203 -2.94 15.09 23.62
CA ASP A 203 -3.21 16.53 23.52
C ASP A 203 -4.61 16.78 22.93
N LEU A 204 -4.95 16.14 21.81
CA LEU A 204 -6.26 16.25 21.17
C LEU A 204 -7.40 15.71 22.07
N SER A 205 -7.15 14.61 22.77
CA SER A 205 -8.16 14.03 23.68
C SER A 205 -8.43 14.95 24.87
N SER A 206 -7.38 15.60 25.40
CA SER A 206 -7.49 16.56 26.47
C SER A 206 -8.21 17.84 26.03
N GLU A 207 -7.86 18.36 24.85
CA GLU A 207 -8.49 19.55 24.26
C GLU A 207 -10.00 19.35 24.03
N LEU A 208 -10.37 18.16 23.54
CA LEU A 208 -11.77 17.82 23.24
C LEU A 208 -12.53 17.21 24.43
N GLY A 209 -11.90 17.05 25.59
CA GLY A 209 -12.50 16.43 26.76
C GLY A 209 -12.90 14.96 26.54
N CYS A 210 -12.15 14.22 25.72
CA CYS A 210 -12.47 12.86 25.30
C CYS A 210 -11.66 11.83 26.10
N PRO A 211 -12.25 11.15 27.09
CA PRO A 211 -11.61 10.01 27.73
C PRO A 211 -11.46 8.83 26.74
N GLU A 212 -10.59 7.88 27.09
CA GLU A 212 -10.20 6.77 26.22
C GLU A 212 -11.39 5.95 25.67
N ASN A 213 -12.40 5.71 26.48
CA ASN A 213 -13.62 5.02 26.05
C ASN A 213 -14.37 5.78 24.94
N ILE A 214 -14.40 7.10 25.00
CA ILE A 214 -15.01 7.95 23.96
C ILE A 214 -14.16 7.93 22.69
N VAL A 215 -12.82 7.93 22.80
CA VAL A 215 -11.92 7.79 21.65
C VAL A 215 -12.24 6.51 20.86
N HIS A 216 -12.35 5.37 21.55
CA HIS A 216 -12.70 4.10 20.90
C HIS A 216 -14.10 4.13 20.28
N GLN A 217 -15.08 4.74 20.95
CA GLN A 217 -16.42 4.90 20.39
C GLN A 217 -16.39 5.74 19.10
N TRP A 218 -15.68 6.86 19.10
CA TRP A 218 -15.57 7.72 17.92
C TRP A 218 -14.84 7.05 16.74
N VAL A 219 -13.83 6.23 17.04
CA VAL A 219 -13.16 5.42 16.01
C VAL A 219 -14.15 4.44 15.38
N HIS A 220 -15.00 3.81 16.18
CA HIS A 220 -16.06 2.91 15.69
C HIS A 220 -17.09 3.67 14.85
N ASP A 221 -17.57 4.81 15.33
CA ASP A 221 -18.56 5.64 14.65
C ASP A 221 -18.08 6.08 13.25
N VAL A 222 -16.81 6.51 13.15
CA VAL A 222 -16.23 6.92 11.84
C VAL A 222 -16.16 5.74 10.87
N ARG A 223 -15.81 4.55 11.35
CA ARG A 223 -15.81 3.33 10.51
C ARG A 223 -17.23 2.96 10.10
N GLN A 224 -18.18 2.99 11.00
CA GLN A 224 -19.58 2.71 10.70
C GLN A 224 -20.13 3.72 9.70
N TRP A 225 -19.91 5.02 9.90
CA TRP A 225 -20.30 6.06 8.96
C TRP A 225 -19.72 5.82 7.56
N ALA A 226 -18.48 5.34 7.46
CA ALA A 226 -17.84 5.05 6.18
C ALA A 226 -18.43 3.80 5.49
N THR A 227 -18.80 2.77 6.26
CA THR A 227 -19.35 1.50 5.74
C THR A 227 -20.84 1.59 5.44
N ASP A 228 -21.58 2.46 6.13
CA ASP A 228 -23.00 2.67 5.87
C ASP A 228 -23.21 3.07 4.41
N GLY A 229 -23.78 2.12 3.67
CA GLY A 229 -24.06 2.30 2.26
C GLY A 229 -25.06 3.44 2.03
N THR A 230 -24.99 4.05 0.87
CA THR A 230 -25.90 5.12 0.37
C THR A 230 -27.35 4.65 0.18
N ARG A 231 -27.74 3.49 0.70
CA ARG A 231 -29.09 2.94 0.57
C ARG A 231 -29.82 3.04 1.92
N CYS A 232 -30.23 4.24 2.27
CA CYS A 232 -31.42 4.41 3.07
C CYS A 232 -32.60 4.58 2.09
N ASP A 233 -33.76 4.01 2.42
CA ASP A 233 -35.00 4.20 1.65
C ASP A 233 -35.53 5.65 1.75
N ASP A 234 -34.86 6.50 2.52
CA ASP A 234 -35.19 7.91 2.72
C ASP A 234 -34.22 8.82 1.96
N ASP A 235 -34.72 9.57 1.00
CA ASP A 235 -33.98 10.50 0.16
C ASP A 235 -33.33 11.62 0.98
N GLN A 236 -33.95 12.07 2.08
CA GLN A 236 -33.42 13.10 2.95
C GLN A 236 -32.15 12.63 3.69
N SER A 237 -32.17 11.43 4.26
CA SER A 237 -31.00 10.83 4.92
C SER A 237 -29.83 10.62 3.95
N ASN A 238 -30.12 10.31 2.69
CA ASN A 238 -29.11 10.20 1.64
C ASN A 238 -28.46 11.54 1.32
N LEU A 239 -29.26 12.63 1.31
CA LEU A 239 -28.75 13.99 1.10
C LEU A 239 -27.87 14.44 2.26
N GLN A 240 -28.26 14.19 3.52
CA GLN A 240 -27.48 14.50 4.72
C GLN A 240 -26.10 13.83 4.67
N LYS A 241 -26.06 12.52 4.44
CA LYS A 241 -24.81 11.76 4.29
C LYS A 241 -23.94 12.26 3.14
N SER A 242 -24.57 12.66 2.03
CA SER A 242 -23.87 13.20 0.87
C SER A 242 -23.24 14.57 1.16
N ILE A 243 -23.94 15.44 1.88
CA ILE A 243 -23.46 16.76 2.31
C ILE A 243 -22.25 16.62 3.22
N GLU A 244 -22.34 15.77 4.26
CA GLU A 244 -21.22 15.49 5.17
C GLU A 244 -20.00 14.97 4.42
N GLN A 245 -20.19 14.01 3.53
CA GLN A 245 -19.11 13.43 2.73
C GLN A 245 -18.44 14.46 1.82
N MET A 246 -19.23 15.30 1.15
CA MET A 246 -18.71 16.35 0.27
C MET A 246 -17.99 17.44 1.08
N PHE A 247 -18.53 17.83 2.23
CA PHE A 247 -17.92 18.81 3.11
C PHE A 247 -16.55 18.34 3.61
N LEU A 248 -16.45 17.10 4.11
CA LEU A 248 -15.18 16.48 4.52
C LEU A 248 -14.18 16.44 3.35
N GLY A 249 -14.62 16.04 2.16
CA GLY A 249 -13.78 16.00 0.98
C GLY A 249 -13.25 17.38 0.58
N VAL A 250 -14.08 18.41 0.59
CA VAL A 250 -13.69 19.79 0.29
C VAL A 250 -12.71 20.33 1.34
N HIS A 251 -13.00 20.11 2.64
CA HIS A 251 -12.13 20.52 3.74
C HIS A 251 -10.73 19.90 3.64
N GLN A 252 -10.66 18.59 3.41
CA GLN A 252 -9.40 17.84 3.29
C GLN A 252 -8.56 18.28 2.08
N LYS A 253 -9.20 18.50 0.92
CA LYS A 253 -8.52 18.98 -0.29
C LYS A 253 -8.04 20.42 -0.15
N LYS A 254 -8.79 21.24 0.57
CA LYS A 254 -8.38 22.61 0.87
C LYS A 254 -7.15 22.62 1.77
N ALA A 255 -7.14 21.85 2.85
CA ALA A 255 -5.98 21.70 3.73
C ALA A 255 -4.74 21.20 2.95
N SER A 256 -4.92 20.19 2.08
CA SER A 256 -3.85 19.67 1.23
C SER A 256 -3.27 20.73 0.26
N LEU A 257 -4.11 21.65 -0.24
CA LEU A 257 -3.68 22.70 -1.15
C LEU A 257 -2.70 23.68 -0.50
N TYR A 258 -2.84 23.93 0.80
CA TYR A 258 -1.96 24.87 1.54
C TYR A 258 -0.67 24.19 2.01
N ASN A 259 -0.71 22.87 2.29
CA ASN A 259 0.41 22.14 2.89
C ASN A 259 1.38 21.53 1.86
N GLN A 260 1.08 21.59 0.55
CA GLN A 260 1.92 20.98 -0.49
C GLN A 260 2.59 22.03 -1.38
N THR A 261 3.90 21.84 -1.62
CA THR A 261 4.69 22.64 -2.57
C THR A 261 4.54 22.07 -3.98
N ASP A 262 3.47 22.43 -4.65
CA ASP A 262 3.22 22.01 -6.04
C ASP A 262 3.67 23.07 -7.05
N SER A 263 3.93 22.63 -8.30
CA SER A 263 4.11 23.56 -9.41
C SER A 263 2.83 24.38 -9.65
N ASN A 264 2.99 25.61 -10.20
CA ASN A 264 1.85 26.50 -10.45
C ASN A 264 0.75 25.87 -11.29
N LYS A 265 1.09 25.02 -12.27
CA LYS A 265 0.14 24.32 -13.13
C LYS A 265 -0.69 23.30 -12.32
N ILE A 266 -0.06 22.51 -11.46
CA ILE A 266 -0.73 21.52 -10.62
C ILE A 266 -1.62 22.23 -9.59
N ARG A 267 -1.12 23.30 -8.98
CA ARG A 267 -1.87 24.11 -8.02
C ARG A 267 -3.12 24.74 -8.64
N HIS A 268 -3.03 25.22 -9.89
CA HIS A 268 -4.18 25.74 -10.63
C HIS A 268 -5.24 24.65 -10.90
N LEU A 269 -4.83 23.46 -11.34
CA LEU A 269 -5.73 22.33 -11.55
C LEU A 269 -6.43 21.91 -10.26
N ARG A 270 -5.70 21.85 -9.13
CA ARG A 270 -6.27 21.52 -7.83
C ARG A 270 -7.28 22.57 -7.35
N ARG A 271 -7.00 23.85 -7.53
CA ARG A 271 -7.94 24.95 -7.21
C ARG A 271 -9.22 24.83 -8.03
N ARG A 272 -9.11 24.55 -9.33
CA ARG A 272 -10.28 24.36 -10.20
C ARG A 272 -11.14 23.20 -9.73
N ARG A 273 -10.54 22.03 -9.43
CA ARG A 273 -11.25 20.86 -8.91
C ARG A 273 -11.92 21.16 -7.56
N LEU A 274 -11.23 21.83 -6.66
CA LEU A 274 -11.77 22.23 -5.37
C LEU A 274 -12.99 23.15 -5.54
N TRP A 275 -12.94 24.08 -6.50
CA TRP A 275 -14.07 24.94 -6.81
C TRP A 275 -15.27 24.15 -7.35
N GLU A 276 -15.04 23.21 -8.25
CA GLU A 276 -16.10 22.34 -8.81
C GLU A 276 -16.77 21.48 -7.71
N GLU A 277 -15.99 20.96 -6.76
CA GLU A 277 -16.53 20.18 -5.63
C GLU A 277 -17.26 21.07 -4.62
N LYS A 278 -16.73 22.24 -4.34
CA LYS A 278 -17.41 23.23 -3.50
C LYS A 278 -18.77 23.60 -4.09
N ARG A 279 -18.83 23.83 -5.40
CA ARG A 279 -20.08 24.13 -6.08
C ARG A 279 -21.09 22.98 -5.93
N LYS A 280 -20.67 21.74 -6.15
CA LYS A 280 -21.53 20.57 -5.95
C LYS A 280 -22.06 20.46 -4.52
N LEU A 281 -21.24 20.73 -3.53
CA LEU A 281 -21.66 20.78 -2.12
C LEU A 281 -22.80 21.78 -1.93
N PHE A 282 -22.65 23.01 -2.40
CA PHE A 282 -23.68 24.04 -2.25
C PHE A 282 -24.95 23.72 -3.08
N ASP A 283 -24.82 23.14 -4.28
CA ASP A 283 -25.96 22.69 -5.06
C ASP A 283 -26.74 21.58 -4.30
N THR A 284 -26.05 20.66 -3.59
CA THR A 284 -26.69 19.63 -2.78
C THR A 284 -27.33 20.21 -1.50
N ILE A 285 -26.69 21.19 -0.86
CA ILE A 285 -27.26 21.91 0.29
C ILE A 285 -28.58 22.62 -0.12
N LYS A 286 -28.62 23.26 -1.29
CA LYS A 286 -29.86 23.87 -1.81
C LYS A 286 -30.96 22.85 -1.99
N LEU A 287 -30.66 21.69 -2.60
CA LEU A 287 -31.64 20.61 -2.75
C LEU A 287 -32.15 20.10 -1.41
N TYR A 288 -31.29 20.01 -0.40
CA TYR A 288 -31.69 19.64 0.97
C TYR A 288 -32.60 20.72 1.58
N ASN A 289 -32.21 21.99 1.49
CA ASN A 289 -32.96 23.12 2.04
C ASN A 289 -34.36 23.30 1.39
N GLU A 290 -34.56 22.82 0.16
CA GLU A 290 -35.86 22.80 -0.51
C GLU A 290 -36.80 21.73 0.05
N GLN A 291 -36.27 20.70 0.72
CA GLN A 291 -37.02 19.56 1.22
C GLN A 291 -37.35 19.61 2.71
N VAL A 292 -36.75 20.58 3.44
CA VAL A 292 -36.86 20.68 4.89
C VAL A 292 -37.52 22.00 5.34
N PRO A 293 -38.14 22.04 6.54
CA PRO A 293 -38.65 23.27 7.14
C PRO A 293 -37.56 24.29 7.37
N ASP A 294 -37.92 25.58 7.47
CA ASP A 294 -36.98 26.69 7.67
C ASP A 294 -36.07 26.51 8.89
N GLU A 295 -36.56 25.86 9.93
CA GLU A 295 -35.83 25.59 11.19
C GLU A 295 -34.69 24.56 11.01
N GLU A 296 -34.80 23.67 10.02
CA GLU A 296 -33.83 22.61 9.73
C GLU A 296 -32.90 22.95 8.54
N ARG A 297 -33.02 24.19 8.02
CA ARG A 297 -32.18 24.61 6.89
C ARG A 297 -30.73 24.84 7.28
N ILE A 298 -29.84 24.43 6.39
CA ILE A 298 -28.42 24.71 6.50
C ILE A 298 -28.13 26.12 6.06
N VAL A 299 -27.50 26.90 6.93
CA VAL A 299 -27.05 28.27 6.65
C VAL A 299 -25.72 28.21 5.90
N GLU A 300 -25.73 28.65 4.63
CA GLU A 300 -24.54 28.54 3.75
C GLU A 300 -23.31 29.28 4.31
N GLU A 301 -23.50 30.44 4.98
CA GLU A 301 -22.44 31.23 5.60
C GLU A 301 -21.68 30.43 6.66
N LYS A 302 -22.37 29.62 7.47
CA LYS A 302 -21.74 28.75 8.47
C LYS A 302 -20.89 27.66 7.81
N VAL A 303 -21.36 27.12 6.69
CA VAL A 303 -20.60 26.12 5.92
C VAL A 303 -19.35 26.75 5.30
N VAL A 304 -19.45 27.96 4.77
CA VAL A 304 -18.31 28.73 4.22
C VAL A 304 -17.29 29.02 5.32
N SER A 305 -17.74 29.43 6.50
CA SER A 305 -16.91 29.67 7.69
C SER A 305 -16.17 28.39 8.12
N GLY A 306 -16.88 27.28 8.25
CA GLY A 306 -16.29 25.98 8.61
C GLY A 306 -15.31 25.43 7.54
N LEU A 307 -15.45 25.85 6.29
CA LEU A 307 -14.48 25.55 5.24
C LEU A 307 -13.29 26.52 5.23
N SER A 308 -13.31 27.62 6.00
CA SER A 308 -12.22 28.57 6.05
C SER A 308 -11.09 28.00 6.90
N VAL A 309 -10.02 27.53 6.25
CA VAL A 309 -8.76 27.24 6.93
C VAL A 309 -8.10 28.59 7.18
N ALA A 310 -8.24 29.11 8.40
CA ALA A 310 -7.43 30.23 8.83
C ALA A 310 -5.97 29.76 8.89
N GLY A 311 -5.09 30.44 8.20
CA GLY A 311 -3.64 30.21 8.33
C GLY A 311 -3.22 30.56 9.75
N GLY A 312 -2.73 29.56 10.51
CA GLY A 312 -2.23 29.68 11.88
C GLY A 312 -3.33 29.80 12.94
N ASP A 313 -3.37 28.84 13.81
CA ASP A 313 -3.92 28.84 15.19
C ASP A 313 -5.35 29.39 15.48
N ARG A 314 -6.21 29.53 14.51
CA ARG A 314 -7.62 29.74 14.77
C ARG A 314 -8.41 28.49 14.40
N GLU A 315 -9.05 27.90 15.41
CA GLU A 315 -10.03 26.84 15.29
C GLU A 315 -11.00 27.14 14.16
N ALA A 316 -11.06 26.24 13.16
CA ALA A 316 -12.18 26.26 12.23
C ALA A 316 -13.44 25.99 13.06
N GLU A 317 -14.36 26.99 13.12
CA GLU A 317 -15.64 26.79 13.79
C GLU A 317 -16.26 25.48 13.29
N SER A 318 -16.55 24.58 14.23
CA SER A 318 -17.17 23.30 13.90
C SER A 318 -18.56 23.56 13.31
N VAL A 319 -18.79 23.16 12.08
CA VAL A 319 -20.13 23.22 11.49
C VAL A 319 -21.00 22.19 12.21
N ILE A 320 -22.00 22.65 12.93
CA ILE A 320 -23.01 21.78 13.56
C ILE A 320 -24.15 21.66 12.54
N TRP A 321 -24.44 20.44 12.13
CA TRP A 321 -25.52 20.18 11.18
C TRP A 321 -26.88 20.19 11.89
N PRO A 322 -27.98 20.60 11.24
CA PRO A 322 -29.31 20.61 11.86
C PRO A 322 -29.74 19.26 12.46
N TRP A 323 -29.38 18.15 11.83
CA TRP A 323 -29.68 16.80 12.30
C TRP A 323 -28.81 16.33 13.48
N GLU A 324 -27.70 17.03 13.78
CA GLU A 324 -26.85 16.75 14.94
C GLU A 324 -27.37 17.41 16.22
N VAL A 325 -28.14 18.49 16.10
CA VAL A 325 -28.66 19.26 17.24
C VAL A 325 -29.59 18.44 18.15
N HIS A 326 -30.26 17.44 17.60
CA HIS A 326 -31.19 16.56 18.30
C HIS A 326 -30.56 15.25 18.78
N SER A 327 -29.30 14.97 18.41
CA SER A 327 -28.59 13.80 18.92
C SER A 327 -27.94 14.14 20.28
N SER A 328 -28.15 13.31 21.28
CA SER A 328 -27.52 13.44 22.61
C SER A 328 -25.99 13.27 22.58
N GLU A 329 -25.42 12.95 21.45
CA GLU A 329 -24.00 12.79 21.19
C GLU A 329 -23.45 13.99 20.42
N SER A 330 -22.86 14.91 21.13
CA SER A 330 -22.56 16.28 20.68
C SER A 330 -21.25 16.48 19.93
N SER A 331 -20.78 15.54 19.10
CA SER A 331 -19.60 15.81 18.30
C SER A 331 -19.79 15.44 16.82
N ASN A 332 -19.48 16.42 15.97
CA ASN A 332 -19.64 16.26 14.53
C ASN A 332 -18.60 15.30 13.94
N ILE A 333 -18.90 14.71 12.79
CA ILE A 333 -18.05 13.73 12.08
C ILE A 333 -16.63 14.26 11.80
N LEU A 334 -16.43 15.58 11.65
CA LEU A 334 -15.12 16.21 11.50
C LEU A 334 -14.26 16.05 12.74
N THR A 335 -14.83 16.32 13.91
CA THR A 335 -14.16 16.18 15.21
C THR A 335 -13.84 14.72 15.48
N LYS A 336 -14.84 13.83 15.29
CA LYS A 336 -14.62 12.37 15.38
C LYS A 336 -13.51 11.91 14.44
N LYS A 337 -13.46 12.43 13.20
CA LYS A 337 -12.41 12.09 12.24
C LYS A 337 -11.02 12.59 12.64
N LYS A 338 -10.87 13.74 13.28
CA LYS A 338 -9.57 14.21 13.81
C LYS A 338 -9.00 13.18 14.80
N ILE A 339 -9.83 12.74 15.77
CA ILE A 339 -9.45 11.71 16.74
C ILE A 339 -9.16 10.38 16.04
N PHE A 340 -10.02 9.97 15.09
CA PHE A 340 -9.79 8.77 14.29
C PHE A 340 -8.43 8.78 13.60
N ASP A 341 -8.08 9.88 12.91
CA ASP A 341 -6.81 9.99 12.18
C ASP A 341 -5.60 9.95 13.14
N ALA A 342 -5.67 10.61 14.30
CA ALA A 342 -4.62 10.57 15.32
C ALA A 342 -4.48 9.16 15.94
N TYR A 343 -5.59 8.54 16.32
CA TYR A 343 -5.61 7.18 16.84
C TYR A 343 -5.05 6.16 15.86
N MET A 344 -5.51 6.20 14.60
CA MET A 344 -5.00 5.29 13.57
C MET A 344 -3.51 5.52 13.31
N SER A 345 -3.04 6.78 13.33
CA SER A 345 -1.63 7.08 13.17
C SER A 345 -0.80 6.48 14.30
N LYS A 346 -1.19 6.68 15.57
CA LYS A 346 -0.55 6.06 16.73
C LYS A 346 -0.46 4.54 16.57
N VAL A 347 -1.61 3.88 16.37
CA VAL A 347 -1.67 2.41 16.29
C VAL A 347 -0.83 1.86 15.14
N ARG A 348 -0.84 2.50 13.95
CA ARG A 348 -0.03 2.06 12.81
C ARG A 348 1.47 2.20 13.08
N HIS A 349 1.91 3.24 13.77
CA HIS A 349 3.32 3.38 14.12
C HIS A 349 3.75 2.36 15.19
N GLU A 350 2.88 2.03 16.15
CA GLU A 350 3.16 0.95 17.10
C GLU A 350 3.28 -0.42 16.41
N GLU A 351 2.37 -0.75 15.50
CA GLU A 351 2.48 -1.95 14.69
C GLU A 351 3.75 -1.99 13.86
N GLU A 352 4.12 -0.87 13.24
CA GLU A 352 5.30 -0.78 12.41
C GLU A 352 6.58 -1.08 13.18
N LYS A 353 6.67 -0.65 14.44
CA LYS A 353 7.83 -1.02 15.29
C LYS A 353 7.98 -2.53 15.39
N ILE A 354 6.87 -3.23 15.64
CA ILE A 354 6.85 -4.70 15.77
C ILE A 354 7.19 -5.37 14.43
N ILE A 355 6.59 -4.88 13.33
CA ILE A 355 6.81 -5.43 11.99
C ILE A 355 8.29 -5.30 11.60
N VAL A 356 8.88 -4.12 11.74
CA VAL A 356 10.28 -3.88 11.36
C VAL A 356 11.24 -4.70 12.21
N MET A 357 10.98 -4.85 13.51
CA MET A 357 11.78 -5.71 14.38
C MET A 357 11.73 -7.18 13.93
N ARG A 358 10.54 -7.66 13.55
CA ARG A 358 10.36 -9.02 13.00
C ARG A 358 11.13 -9.19 11.68
N GLU A 359 11.06 -8.21 10.78
CA GLU A 359 11.79 -8.22 9.51
C GLU A 359 13.31 -8.19 9.71
N MET A 360 13.82 -7.42 10.68
CA MET A 360 15.24 -7.41 11.05
C MET A 360 15.68 -8.80 11.55
N ARG A 361 14.88 -9.43 12.41
CA ARG A 361 15.14 -10.78 12.91
C ARG A 361 15.18 -11.80 11.77
N GLN A 362 14.17 -11.77 10.90
CA GLN A 362 14.12 -12.65 9.73
C GLN A 362 15.32 -12.48 8.81
N HIS A 363 15.77 -11.24 8.59
CA HIS A 363 16.96 -10.97 7.78
C HIS A 363 18.24 -11.56 8.42
N CYS A 364 18.43 -11.41 9.73
CA CYS A 364 19.54 -12.03 10.45
C CYS A 364 19.50 -13.56 10.38
N THR A 365 18.32 -14.15 10.64
CA THR A 365 18.10 -15.61 10.57
C THR A 365 18.36 -16.14 9.17
N TYR A 366 17.90 -15.47 8.13
CA TYR A 366 18.19 -15.83 6.74
C TYR A 366 19.70 -15.88 6.44
N LEU A 367 20.44 -14.84 6.83
CA LEU A 367 21.90 -14.80 6.61
C LEU A 367 22.63 -15.90 7.40
N LYS A 368 22.19 -16.18 8.65
CA LYS A 368 22.75 -17.26 9.47
C LYS A 368 22.49 -18.62 8.80
N ARG A 369 21.24 -18.92 8.44
CA ARG A 369 20.89 -20.16 7.73
C ARG A 369 21.67 -20.33 6.43
N MET A 370 21.83 -19.23 5.65
CA MET A 370 22.63 -19.26 4.43
C MET A 370 24.09 -19.61 4.68
N ALA A 371 24.71 -19.06 5.73
CA ALA A 371 26.07 -19.41 6.11
C ALA A 371 26.17 -20.89 6.55
N ASP A 372 25.21 -21.37 7.35
CA ASP A 372 25.17 -22.75 7.83
C ASP A 372 24.99 -23.75 6.68
N ASN A 373 24.10 -23.46 5.72
CA ASN A 373 23.93 -24.27 4.53
C ASN A 373 25.23 -24.36 3.70
N ILE A 374 25.93 -23.23 3.50
CA ILE A 374 27.22 -23.23 2.78
C ILE A 374 28.25 -24.08 3.54
N ARG A 375 28.34 -23.99 4.89
CA ARG A 375 29.24 -24.81 5.72
C ARG A 375 28.94 -26.30 5.56
N THR A 376 27.66 -26.68 5.55
CA THR A 376 27.23 -28.06 5.33
C THR A 376 27.69 -28.57 3.98
N VAL A 377 27.45 -27.81 2.89
CA VAL A 377 27.91 -28.20 1.54
C VAL A 377 29.43 -28.31 1.46
N ILE A 378 30.19 -27.39 2.07
CA ILE A 378 31.67 -27.48 2.16
C ILE A 378 32.08 -28.77 2.86
N SER A 379 31.44 -29.14 3.98
CA SER A 379 31.73 -30.37 4.73
C SER A 379 31.43 -31.63 3.92
N GLU A 380 30.31 -31.67 3.19
CA GLU A 380 29.91 -32.80 2.34
C GLU A 380 30.91 -33.02 1.20
N ILE A 381 31.30 -31.94 0.50
CA ILE A 381 32.31 -32.01 -0.59
C ILE A 381 33.66 -32.45 -0.02
N SER A 382 34.08 -31.91 1.12
CA SER A 382 35.36 -32.28 1.74
C SER A 382 35.40 -33.72 2.23
N SER A 383 34.24 -34.29 2.60
CA SER A 383 34.12 -35.71 3.01
C SER A 383 33.96 -36.68 1.86
N GLY A 384 33.96 -36.23 0.62
CA GLY A 384 33.83 -37.05 -0.58
C GLY A 384 32.42 -37.61 -0.82
N ARG A 385 31.41 -37.17 -0.07
CA ARG A 385 30.03 -37.68 -0.19
C ARG A 385 29.30 -37.16 -1.44
N ASN A 386 29.74 -36.07 -1.99
CA ASN A 386 29.17 -35.42 -3.19
C ASN A 386 30.23 -35.32 -4.30
N SER A 387 30.80 -36.45 -4.68
CA SER A 387 31.76 -36.57 -5.80
C SER A 387 30.98 -36.54 -7.13
N GLY A 388 30.38 -35.37 -7.48
CA GLY A 388 29.83 -35.20 -8.80
C GLY A 388 30.90 -35.38 -9.89
N CYS A 389 30.57 -35.20 -11.16
CA CYS A 389 31.45 -35.36 -12.34
C CYS A 389 32.68 -34.42 -12.37
N LEU A 390 33.07 -33.81 -11.26
CA LEU A 390 34.22 -32.90 -11.19
C LEU A 390 35.52 -33.68 -10.93
N ASN A 391 36.60 -33.30 -11.63
CA ASN A 391 37.96 -33.75 -11.32
C ASN A 391 38.48 -33.08 -10.04
N GLU A 392 39.68 -33.48 -9.55
CA GLU A 392 40.28 -32.92 -8.33
C GLU A 392 40.48 -31.40 -8.37
N GLU A 393 40.81 -30.84 -9.52
CA GLU A 393 40.97 -29.38 -9.70
C GLU A 393 39.62 -28.68 -9.63
N GLY A 394 38.59 -29.26 -10.22
CA GLY A 394 37.21 -28.77 -10.14
C GLY A 394 36.69 -28.76 -8.71
N HIS A 395 36.96 -29.81 -7.92
CA HIS A 395 36.60 -29.88 -6.50
C HIS A 395 37.32 -28.79 -5.68
N ARG A 396 38.62 -28.61 -5.89
CA ARG A 396 39.38 -27.54 -5.21
C ARG A 396 38.88 -26.15 -5.58
N GLY A 397 38.55 -25.94 -6.88
CA GLY A 397 37.97 -24.68 -7.35
C GLY A 397 36.61 -24.38 -6.71
N LEU A 398 35.71 -25.41 -6.64
CA LEU A 398 34.40 -25.29 -6.01
C LEU A 398 34.53 -24.96 -4.51
N LEU A 399 35.39 -25.68 -3.76
CA LEU A 399 35.64 -25.40 -2.36
C LEU A 399 36.14 -23.97 -2.14
N CYS A 400 37.05 -23.47 -2.97
CA CYS A 400 37.53 -22.09 -2.88
C CYS A 400 36.41 -21.08 -3.11
N LEU A 401 35.54 -21.30 -4.08
CA LEU A 401 34.37 -20.45 -4.34
C LEU A 401 33.37 -20.46 -3.17
N LEU A 402 33.09 -21.62 -2.61
CA LEU A 402 32.18 -21.77 -1.46
C LEU A 402 32.77 -21.11 -0.20
N GLN A 403 34.07 -21.29 0.08
CA GLN A 403 34.74 -20.63 1.18
C GLN A 403 34.71 -19.12 1.05
N LYS A 404 34.97 -18.59 -0.16
CA LYS A 404 34.84 -17.16 -0.43
C LYS A 404 33.41 -16.68 -0.23
N ARG A 405 32.41 -17.42 -0.73
CA ARG A 405 31.01 -17.09 -0.53
C ARG A 405 30.60 -17.12 0.93
N LEU A 406 31.11 -18.06 1.70
CA LEU A 406 30.88 -18.13 3.15
C LEU A 406 31.41 -16.88 3.85
N ALA A 407 32.68 -16.50 3.57
CA ALA A 407 33.27 -15.30 4.13
C ALA A 407 32.47 -14.03 3.81
N ASP A 408 32.03 -13.88 2.56
CA ASP A 408 31.18 -12.74 2.13
C ASP A 408 29.85 -12.70 2.90
N VAL A 409 29.23 -13.88 3.18
CA VAL A 409 27.96 -13.95 3.92
C VAL A 409 28.16 -13.66 5.39
N GLU A 410 29.24 -14.16 5.99
CA GLU A 410 29.59 -13.91 7.40
C GLU A 410 29.92 -12.44 7.65
N GLU A 411 30.72 -11.83 6.79
CA GLU A 411 30.99 -10.40 6.85
C GLU A 411 29.68 -9.58 6.76
N LYS A 412 28.84 -9.91 5.79
CA LYS A 412 27.53 -9.26 5.64
C LYS A 412 26.67 -9.45 6.88
N PHE A 413 26.63 -10.63 7.46
CA PHE A 413 25.90 -10.90 8.70
C PHE A 413 26.37 -10.01 9.85
N GLN A 414 27.68 -9.86 10.05
CA GLN A 414 28.25 -8.99 11.09
C GLN A 414 27.84 -7.52 10.87
N VAL A 415 27.96 -7.02 9.64
CA VAL A 415 27.55 -5.64 9.28
C VAL A 415 26.08 -5.42 9.57
N VAL A 416 25.21 -6.36 9.16
CA VAL A 416 23.76 -6.27 9.36
C VAL A 416 23.40 -6.29 10.85
N CYS A 417 23.97 -7.23 11.63
CA CYS A 417 23.71 -7.32 13.06
C CYS A 417 24.19 -6.05 13.81
N SER A 418 25.35 -5.51 13.44
CA SER A 418 25.86 -4.26 14.01
C SER A 418 24.92 -3.09 13.72
N SER A 419 24.48 -2.95 12.48
CA SER A 419 23.53 -1.90 12.06
C SER A 419 22.21 -1.98 12.84
N TYR A 420 21.67 -3.19 13.02
CA TYR A 420 20.40 -3.38 13.75
C TYR A 420 20.56 -3.14 15.25
N ARG A 421 21.65 -3.61 15.87
CA ARG A 421 21.93 -3.31 17.28
C ARG A 421 22.03 -1.80 17.54
N GLN A 422 22.67 -1.08 16.65
CA GLN A 422 22.76 0.38 16.75
C GLN A 422 21.38 1.05 16.62
N ALA A 423 20.53 0.57 15.71
CA ALA A 423 19.19 1.12 15.48
C ALA A 423 18.23 0.83 16.64
N LEU A 424 18.30 -0.37 17.21
CA LEU A 424 17.41 -0.83 18.29
C LEU A 424 17.83 -0.32 19.66
N GLY A 425 19.10 0.01 19.87
CA GLY A 425 19.62 0.45 21.16
C GLY A 425 19.31 -0.55 22.29
N PRO A 426 18.62 -0.12 23.38
CA PRO A 426 18.26 -1.00 24.49
C PRO A 426 17.38 -2.20 24.10
N ASN A 427 16.64 -2.10 23.01
CA ASN A 427 15.77 -3.17 22.51
C ASN A 427 16.52 -4.23 21.69
N ALA A 428 17.87 -4.13 21.59
CA ALA A 428 18.66 -5.04 20.77
C ALA A 428 18.71 -6.49 21.30
N SER A 429 18.47 -6.72 22.60
CA SER A 429 18.35 -8.06 23.19
C SER A 429 17.25 -8.88 22.54
N SER A 430 16.15 -8.26 22.16
CA SER A 430 15.03 -8.93 21.50
C SER A 430 15.33 -9.48 20.08
N LEU A 431 16.43 -9.06 19.46
CA LEU A 431 16.90 -9.60 18.18
C LEU A 431 17.54 -10.99 18.30
N LEU A 432 18.08 -11.30 19.47
CA LEU A 432 18.88 -12.51 19.70
C LEU A 432 18.16 -13.55 20.54
N GLU A 433 17.05 -13.19 21.18
CA GLU A 433 16.21 -14.14 21.88
C GLU A 433 15.49 -14.99 20.82
N ASP A 434 15.80 -16.28 20.80
CA ASP A 434 15.04 -17.28 20.08
C ASP A 434 13.65 -17.35 20.73
N GLY A 435 12.76 -16.42 20.33
CA GLY A 435 11.34 -16.53 20.59
C GLY A 435 10.82 -17.80 19.92
N PRO A 436 9.71 -18.41 20.40
CA PRO A 436 9.17 -19.62 19.80
C PRO A 436 9.12 -19.42 18.28
N GLU A 437 9.79 -20.32 17.57
CA GLU A 437 9.68 -20.43 16.12
C GLU A 437 8.19 -20.67 15.84
N GLU A 438 7.47 -19.61 15.46
CA GLU A 438 6.28 -19.80 14.65
C GLU A 438 6.82 -20.49 13.39
N MET A 439 6.58 -21.77 13.30
CA MET A 439 6.98 -22.62 12.19
C MET A 439 6.52 -21.95 10.91
N LEU A 440 7.48 -21.29 10.24
CA LEU A 440 7.35 -21.08 8.82
C LEU A 440 7.37 -22.51 8.25
N GLU A 441 6.21 -23.02 7.87
CA GLU A 441 6.13 -24.23 7.07
C GLU A 441 7.07 -24.01 5.89
N ASP A 442 8.13 -24.81 5.85
CA ASP A 442 9.06 -24.89 4.74
C ASP A 442 8.24 -25.27 3.50
N HIS A 443 7.86 -24.29 2.72
CA HIS A 443 7.54 -24.55 1.34
C HIS A 443 8.88 -24.83 0.67
N GLU A 444 9.09 -26.12 0.40
CA GLU A 444 10.15 -26.63 -0.45
C GLU A 444 10.36 -25.67 -1.62
N GLU A 445 11.60 -25.22 -1.78
CA GLU A 445 12.04 -24.55 -2.99
C GLU A 445 11.67 -25.49 -4.14
N VAL A 446 10.68 -25.09 -4.91
CA VAL A 446 10.38 -25.73 -6.17
C VAL A 446 11.56 -25.37 -7.07
N ASP A 447 12.52 -26.29 -7.17
CA ASP A 447 13.54 -26.27 -8.18
C ASP A 447 12.83 -26.22 -9.54
N TYR A 448 12.92 -25.08 -10.19
CA TYR A 448 12.62 -24.99 -11.61
C TYR A 448 13.73 -25.72 -12.34
N GLU A 449 13.57 -27.02 -12.53
CA GLU A 449 14.27 -27.73 -13.59
C GLU A 449 13.91 -27.03 -14.91
N SER A 450 14.91 -26.42 -15.51
CA SER A 450 14.85 -25.98 -16.91
C SER A 450 14.73 -27.26 -17.74
N SER A 451 13.52 -27.55 -18.19
CA SER A 451 13.33 -28.51 -19.28
C SER A 451 13.93 -27.90 -20.55
N ASP A 452 15.18 -28.26 -20.81
CA ASP A 452 15.77 -28.19 -22.14
C ASP A 452 15.05 -29.24 -23.01
N ASP A 453 13.94 -28.85 -23.60
CA ASP A 453 13.41 -29.56 -24.76
C ASP A 453 14.10 -29.00 -26.05
N SER A 454 15.26 -29.57 -26.30
CA SER A 454 15.86 -29.63 -27.61
C SER A 454 15.15 -30.68 -28.46
N ASP A 455 14.11 -30.26 -29.20
CA ASP A 455 13.65 -30.98 -30.38
C ASP A 455 13.27 -29.98 -31.44
N PHE A 456 14.25 -29.60 -32.22
CA PHE A 456 14.04 -28.98 -33.53
C PHE A 456 14.73 -29.88 -34.59
N GLU A 457 14.02 -30.94 -35.02
CA GLU A 457 14.26 -31.55 -36.29
C GLU A 457 13.18 -31.13 -37.29
N GLY A 458 13.60 -30.40 -38.31
CA GLY A 458 13.35 -30.60 -39.73
C GLY A 458 11.91 -30.48 -40.27
N VAL A 459 11.58 -29.43 -40.96
CA VAL A 459 11.30 -29.30 -42.41
C VAL A 459 11.04 -27.81 -42.69
#